data_e28f713bcde504057db09c84c975741b
#
_entry.id   e28f713bcde504057db09c84c975741b
#
_cell.length_a   1.000
_cell.length_b   1.000
_cell.length_c   1.000
_cell.angle_alpha   90.00
_cell.angle_beta   90.00
_cell.angle_gamma   90.00
#
_symmetry.space_group_name_H-M   'P 1'
#
loop_
_entity.id
_entity.type
_entity.pdbx_description
1 polymer ?
#
loop_
_entity_poly.entity_id
_entity_poly.type
_entity_poly.pdbx_seq_one_letter_code
_entity_poly.pdbx_strand_id
1 'polypeptide(L)'
;MLFRSGQGVSEKDFLQPGKQQVAAGYCVYGPQTTLVLTVGDGVVMFTLDREQGSFVLTQEHVQIPADTKEFAINMSNMRHWDAPVRRYIDECLQGKEGVRGKDFNMRWIASMVADVHRILTRGGVFMYPWDQREPNKPGKLRLMYEANPMSWLVEQAGGAATNGRQRILDIPPNQLHERRSE
;
A
#
# COMPACT_ATOMS: atom_id res chain seq x y z
N MET A 1 -12.86 2.47 -1.21
CA MET A 1 -12.61 3.31 -2.42
C MET A 1 -13.94 3.75 -2.98
N LEU A 2 -14.10 5.04 -3.29
CA LEU A 2 -15.30 5.61 -3.88
C LEU A 2 -14.93 6.45 -5.10
N PHE A 3 -15.75 6.37 -6.15
CA PHE A 3 -15.68 7.22 -7.33
C PHE A 3 -17.01 7.95 -7.54
N ARG A 4 -16.97 9.07 -8.26
CA ARG A 4 -18.19 9.74 -8.72
C ARG A 4 -18.72 9.02 -9.95
N SER A 5 -20.03 8.71 -9.99
CA SER A 5 -20.72 8.16 -11.15
C SER A 5 -21.72 9.17 -11.71
N GLY A 6 -22.02 9.02 -13.02
CA GLY A 6 -23.12 9.72 -13.67
C GLY A 6 -24.49 9.08 -13.41
N GLN A 7 -25.46 9.34 -14.26
CA GLN A 7 -26.79 8.70 -14.17
C GLN A 7 -26.70 7.23 -14.63
N GLY A 8 -27.00 6.30 -13.73
CA GLY A 8 -26.94 4.86 -13.95
C GLY A 8 -25.52 4.30 -13.76
N VAL A 9 -25.34 3.45 -12.77
CA VAL A 9 -24.03 2.83 -12.45
C VAL A 9 -23.76 1.70 -13.42
N SER A 10 -22.61 1.77 -14.11
CA SER A 10 -22.11 0.74 -15.03
C SER A 10 -20.70 0.31 -14.62
N GLU A 11 -20.21 -0.81 -15.16
CA GLU A 11 -18.83 -1.26 -14.94
C GLU A 11 -17.79 -0.19 -15.31
N LYS A 12 -18.05 0.58 -16.36
CA LYS A 12 -17.16 1.66 -16.83
C LYS A 12 -16.95 2.76 -15.79
N ASP A 13 -17.91 2.98 -14.90
CA ASP A 13 -17.80 4.01 -13.86
C ASP A 13 -16.75 3.65 -12.80
N PHE A 14 -16.42 2.36 -12.69
CA PHE A 14 -15.36 1.87 -11.81
C PHE A 14 -13.99 1.82 -12.47
N LEU A 15 -13.92 1.79 -13.82
CA LEU A 15 -12.68 1.68 -14.56
C LEU A 15 -11.98 3.05 -14.70
N GLN A 16 -11.68 3.67 -13.55
CA GLN A 16 -11.05 4.99 -13.47
C GLN A 16 -9.66 4.89 -12.82
N PRO A 17 -8.71 5.74 -13.25
CA PRO A 17 -7.41 5.84 -12.57
C PRO A 17 -7.55 6.13 -11.09
N GLY A 18 -6.65 5.58 -10.27
CA GLY A 18 -6.68 5.75 -8.82
C GLY A 18 -6.69 7.19 -8.33
N LYS A 19 -6.12 8.13 -9.08
CA LYS A 19 -6.14 9.57 -8.80
C LYS A 19 -7.54 10.22 -8.82
N GLN A 20 -8.54 9.54 -9.35
CA GLN A 20 -9.93 10.01 -9.38
C GLN A 20 -10.75 9.51 -8.18
N GLN A 21 -10.15 8.81 -7.25
CA GLN A 21 -10.80 8.42 -6.01
C GLN A 21 -11.26 9.65 -5.23
N VAL A 22 -12.43 9.58 -4.61
CA VAL A 22 -12.95 10.64 -3.73
C VAL A 22 -12.79 10.29 -2.25
N ALA A 23 -12.64 9.01 -1.93
CA ALA A 23 -12.29 8.51 -0.61
C ALA A 23 -11.61 7.15 -0.72
N ALA A 24 -10.68 6.87 0.18
CA ALA A 24 -10.08 5.57 0.37
C ALA A 24 -9.84 5.29 1.85
N GLY A 25 -9.97 4.03 2.24
CA GLY A 25 -9.75 3.65 3.63
C GLY A 25 -9.71 2.13 3.79
N TYR A 26 -9.30 1.74 4.99
CA TYR A 26 -9.31 0.35 5.44
C TYR A 26 -9.61 0.27 6.93
N CYS A 27 -10.01 -0.91 7.37
CA CYS A 27 -10.16 -1.20 8.80
C CYS A 27 -9.20 -2.33 9.18
N VAL A 28 -8.45 -2.13 10.26
CA VAL A 28 -7.61 -3.17 10.89
C VAL A 28 -8.35 -3.71 12.10
N TYR A 29 -8.60 -5.01 12.09
CA TYR A 29 -9.24 -5.71 13.20
C TYR A 29 -8.19 -6.37 14.09
N GLY A 30 -8.36 -6.24 15.41
CA GLY A 30 -7.46 -6.80 16.40
C GLY A 30 -7.92 -6.47 17.81
N PRO A 31 -7.03 -6.50 18.79
CA PRO A 31 -7.32 -6.00 20.14
C PRO A 31 -7.82 -4.56 20.12
N GLN A 32 -7.27 -3.76 19.22
CA GLN A 32 -7.74 -2.45 18.85
C GLN A 32 -8.24 -2.49 17.41
N THR A 33 -9.48 -2.03 17.17
CA THR A 33 -10.03 -1.88 15.84
C THR A 33 -9.82 -0.45 15.37
N THR A 34 -9.07 -0.27 14.29
CA THR A 34 -8.71 1.05 13.76
C THR A 34 -9.24 1.21 12.34
N LEU A 35 -9.94 2.30 12.08
CA LEU A 35 -10.33 2.77 10.76
C LEU A 35 -9.35 3.86 10.30
N VAL A 36 -8.76 3.68 9.13
CA VAL A 36 -7.89 4.65 8.48
C VAL A 36 -8.57 5.17 7.24
N LEU A 37 -8.61 6.49 7.05
CA LEU A 37 -9.39 7.14 6.02
C LEU A 37 -8.64 8.33 5.41
N THR A 38 -8.80 8.52 4.10
CA THR A 38 -8.52 9.77 3.40
C THR A 38 -9.70 10.17 2.52
N VAL A 39 -9.93 11.47 2.43
CA VAL A 39 -10.87 12.10 1.49
C VAL A 39 -10.15 13.09 0.56
N GLY A 40 -8.81 13.01 0.51
CA GLY A 40 -7.95 13.84 -0.34
C GLY A 40 -7.28 15.03 0.39
N ASP A 41 -7.44 15.11 1.71
CA ASP A 41 -6.82 16.14 2.57
C ASP A 41 -6.09 15.46 3.73
N GLY A 42 -5.01 14.74 3.43
CA GLY A 42 -4.26 13.95 4.40
C GLY A 42 -4.93 12.65 4.79
N VAL A 43 -4.42 12.02 5.84
CA VAL A 43 -4.92 10.74 6.37
C VAL A 43 -5.26 10.91 7.84
N VAL A 44 -6.40 10.36 8.24
CA VAL A 44 -6.88 10.34 9.63
C VAL A 44 -7.06 8.91 10.13
N MET A 45 -6.90 8.71 11.44
CA MET A 45 -7.16 7.41 12.10
C MET A 45 -8.20 7.56 13.19
N PHE A 46 -9.09 6.58 13.24
CA PHE A 46 -10.11 6.45 14.26
C PHE A 46 -9.96 5.09 14.95
N THR A 47 -10.18 5.06 16.24
CA THR A 47 -10.23 3.82 17.03
C THR A 47 -11.66 3.55 17.47
N LEU A 48 -12.10 2.30 17.37
CA LEU A 48 -13.40 1.88 17.86
C LEU A 48 -13.40 1.88 19.38
N ASP A 49 -14.20 2.78 19.96
CA ASP A 49 -14.61 2.70 21.36
C ASP A 49 -15.72 1.64 21.48
N ARG A 50 -15.40 0.53 22.13
CA ARG A 50 -16.34 -0.59 22.26
C ARG A 50 -17.45 -0.33 23.26
N GLU A 51 -17.23 0.55 24.24
CA GLU A 51 -18.24 0.90 25.24
C GLU A 51 -19.29 1.82 24.60
N GLN A 52 -18.87 2.78 23.81
CA GLN A 52 -19.75 3.71 23.11
C GLN A 52 -20.29 3.16 21.77
N GLY A 53 -19.66 2.12 21.22
CA GLY A 53 -19.99 1.56 19.91
C GLY A 53 -19.70 2.52 18.75
N SER A 54 -18.79 3.48 18.92
CA SER A 54 -18.48 4.53 17.96
C SER A 54 -16.97 4.63 17.67
N PHE A 55 -16.62 5.12 16.49
CA PHE A 55 -15.23 5.42 16.14
C PHE A 55 -14.84 6.81 16.65
N VAL A 56 -13.79 6.88 17.46
CA VAL A 56 -13.22 8.11 17.99
C VAL A 56 -11.98 8.47 17.19
N LEU A 57 -11.86 9.73 16.78
CA LEU A 57 -10.67 10.25 16.11
C LEU A 57 -9.46 10.18 17.05
N THR A 58 -8.44 9.44 16.66
CA THR A 58 -7.24 9.23 17.48
C THR A 58 -5.98 9.84 16.87
N GLN A 59 -5.99 10.12 15.56
CA GLN A 59 -4.91 10.81 14.89
C GLN A 59 -5.44 11.62 13.69
N GLU A 60 -5.23 12.95 13.73
CA GLU A 60 -5.74 13.87 12.70
C GLU A 60 -4.83 13.99 11.49
N HIS A 61 -3.52 13.87 11.68
CA HIS A 61 -2.51 14.03 10.63
C HIS A 61 -1.52 12.88 10.68
N VAL A 62 -1.79 11.84 9.88
CA VAL A 62 -0.86 10.72 9.74
C VAL A 62 0.21 11.10 8.73
N GLN A 63 1.47 11.01 9.14
CA GLN A 63 2.62 11.23 8.26
C GLN A 63 3.57 10.05 8.35
N ILE A 64 3.96 9.52 7.20
CA ILE A 64 4.97 8.46 7.12
C ILE A 64 6.33 9.05 7.47
N PRO A 65 7.08 8.47 8.43
CA PRO A 65 8.43 8.90 8.71
C PRO A 65 9.32 8.83 7.46
N ALA A 66 10.05 9.90 7.18
CA ALA A 66 10.90 10.01 5.99
C ALA A 66 12.09 9.04 6.01
N ASP A 67 12.58 8.68 7.21
CA ASP A 67 13.65 7.69 7.38
C ASP A 67 13.11 6.40 7.99
N THR A 68 13.52 5.27 7.43
CA THR A 68 13.07 3.96 7.88
C THR A 68 14.20 2.94 7.86
N LYS A 69 14.02 1.89 8.67
CA LYS A 69 14.87 0.70 8.70
C LYS A 69 14.05 -0.58 8.53
N GLU A 70 12.86 -0.47 7.94
CA GLU A 70 11.97 -1.62 7.79
C GLU A 70 11.57 -1.81 6.33
N PHE A 71 11.51 -3.06 5.91
CA PHE A 71 10.94 -3.46 4.62
C PHE A 71 10.07 -4.71 4.79
N ALA A 72 9.07 -4.83 3.93
CA ALA A 72 8.15 -5.97 3.89
C ALA A 72 8.11 -6.55 2.49
N ILE A 73 8.49 -7.81 2.35
CA ILE A 73 8.42 -8.57 1.10
C ILE A 73 8.39 -10.07 1.43
N ASN A 74 7.71 -10.86 0.60
CA ASN A 74 7.72 -12.31 0.77
C ASN A 74 9.06 -12.91 0.32
N MET A 75 10.01 -13.03 1.24
CA MET A 75 11.36 -13.55 0.98
C MET A 75 11.40 -14.96 0.36
N SER A 76 10.36 -15.77 0.54
CA SER A 76 10.30 -17.11 -0.09
C SER A 76 10.29 -17.08 -1.62
N ASN A 77 9.96 -15.91 -2.20
CA ASN A 77 9.94 -15.68 -3.65
C ASN A 77 11.26 -15.12 -4.23
N MET A 78 12.29 -14.91 -3.41
CA MET A 78 13.55 -14.26 -3.80
C MET A 78 14.18 -14.83 -5.07
N ARG A 79 14.14 -16.16 -5.25
CA ARG A 79 14.69 -16.83 -6.43
C ARG A 79 13.97 -16.52 -7.75
N HIS A 80 12.78 -15.91 -7.67
CA HIS A 80 11.94 -15.61 -8.82
C HIS A 80 11.85 -14.11 -9.16
N TRP A 81 12.50 -13.25 -8.35
CA TRP A 81 12.48 -11.81 -8.58
C TRP A 81 13.44 -11.39 -9.69
N ASP A 82 13.11 -10.28 -10.33
CA ASP A 82 14.00 -9.60 -11.25
C ASP A 82 15.22 -9.01 -10.53
N ALA A 83 16.29 -8.82 -11.28
CA ALA A 83 17.56 -8.35 -10.75
C ALA A 83 17.48 -7.05 -9.93
N PRO A 84 16.68 -6.01 -10.30
CA PRO A 84 16.57 -4.78 -9.51
C PRO A 84 15.98 -5.01 -8.11
N VAL A 85 14.94 -5.85 -7.99
CA VAL A 85 14.32 -6.18 -6.70
C VAL A 85 15.30 -6.96 -5.83
N ARG A 86 15.93 -7.96 -6.41
CA ARG A 86 16.93 -8.79 -5.72
C ARG A 86 18.08 -7.91 -5.20
N ARG A 87 18.63 -7.04 -6.05
CA ARG A 87 19.67 -6.11 -5.67
C ARG A 87 19.26 -5.22 -4.49
N TYR A 88 18.05 -4.65 -4.53
CA TYR A 88 17.56 -3.80 -3.44
C TYR A 88 17.53 -4.54 -2.11
N ILE A 89 17.02 -5.78 -2.11
CA ILE A 89 16.96 -6.60 -0.90
C ILE A 89 18.36 -7.01 -0.42
N ASP A 90 19.25 -7.41 -1.33
CA ASP A 90 20.63 -7.72 -0.98
C ASP A 90 21.33 -6.54 -0.31
N GLU A 91 21.13 -5.32 -0.82
CA GLU A 91 21.65 -4.09 -0.22
C GLU A 91 21.06 -3.83 1.18
N CYS A 92 19.77 -4.14 1.42
CA CYS A 92 19.16 -4.04 2.76
C CYS A 92 19.75 -5.08 3.74
N LEU A 93 20.07 -6.28 3.25
CA LEU A 93 20.60 -7.38 4.07
C LEU A 93 22.09 -7.21 4.41
N GLN A 94 22.84 -6.39 3.67
CA GLN A 94 24.24 -6.10 3.97
C GLN A 94 24.44 -5.30 5.26
N GLY A 95 23.37 -4.68 5.79
CA GLY A 95 23.44 -3.94 7.03
C GLY A 95 24.30 -2.68 6.97
N LYS A 96 24.92 -2.33 8.10
CA LYS A 96 25.77 -1.14 8.23
C LYS A 96 27.00 -1.17 7.34
N GLU A 97 27.52 -2.35 7.06
CA GLU A 97 28.71 -2.56 6.24
C GLU A 97 28.43 -2.39 4.74
N GLY A 98 27.15 -2.42 4.35
CA GLY A 98 26.73 -2.30 2.96
C GLY A 98 26.54 -0.85 2.52
N VAL A 99 26.18 -0.69 1.23
CA VAL A 99 26.03 0.62 0.57
C VAL A 99 24.97 1.52 1.19
N ARG A 100 24.02 0.95 1.95
CA ARG A 100 22.95 1.71 2.64
C ARG A 100 23.36 2.20 4.02
N GLY A 101 24.46 1.71 4.59
CA GLY A 101 25.00 2.13 5.88
C GLY A 101 24.04 1.96 7.08
N LYS A 102 23.04 1.08 6.96
CA LYS A 102 21.98 0.87 7.97
C LYS A 102 21.64 -0.61 8.12
N ASP A 103 21.30 -1.01 9.34
CA ASP A 103 20.69 -2.31 9.60
C ASP A 103 19.20 -2.23 9.35
N PHE A 104 18.71 -3.01 8.41
CA PHE A 104 17.28 -3.10 8.08
C PHE A 104 16.63 -4.33 8.73
N ASN A 105 15.37 -4.19 9.11
CA ASN A 105 14.54 -5.27 9.61
C ASN A 105 13.47 -5.66 8.58
N MET A 106 13.39 -6.92 8.27
CA MET A 106 12.31 -7.47 7.47
C MET A 106 11.07 -7.69 8.34
N ARG A 107 9.92 -7.15 7.90
CA ARG A 107 8.64 -7.18 8.62
C ARG A 107 7.52 -7.63 7.67
N TRP A 108 7.43 -8.90 7.40
CA TRP A 108 6.39 -9.45 6.53
C TRP A 108 5.27 -10.08 7.35
N ILE A 109 4.05 -9.52 7.27
CA ILE A 109 2.86 -10.02 8.00
C ILE A 109 2.01 -10.89 7.07
N ALA A 110 2.19 -10.82 5.77
CA ALA A 110 1.38 -11.46 4.74
C ALA A 110 -0.07 -10.93 4.68
N SER A 111 -0.31 -9.75 5.24
CA SER A 111 -1.55 -8.99 5.13
C SER A 111 -1.19 -7.57 4.70
N MET A 112 -1.54 -7.19 3.46
CA MET A 112 -1.22 -5.86 2.92
C MET A 112 -1.76 -4.75 3.83
N VAL A 113 -2.98 -4.87 4.32
CA VAL A 113 -3.58 -3.89 5.24
C VAL A 113 -2.73 -3.70 6.50
N ALA A 114 -2.26 -4.79 7.11
CA ALA A 114 -1.44 -4.72 8.31
C ALA A 114 -0.03 -4.18 8.03
N ASP A 115 0.57 -4.56 6.89
CA ASP A 115 1.86 -4.02 6.46
C ASP A 115 1.79 -2.52 6.16
N VAL A 116 0.76 -2.05 5.43
CA VAL A 116 0.54 -0.63 5.15
C VAL A 116 0.24 0.14 6.44
N HIS A 117 -0.58 -0.41 7.36
CA HIS A 117 -0.84 0.23 8.64
C HIS A 117 0.44 0.45 9.47
N ARG A 118 1.34 -0.52 9.47
CA ARG A 118 2.67 -0.39 10.10
C ARG A 118 3.50 0.72 9.40
N ILE A 119 3.47 0.79 8.07
CA ILE A 119 4.20 1.83 7.32
C ILE A 119 3.68 3.22 7.64
N LEU A 120 2.37 3.42 7.70
CA LEU A 120 1.77 4.70 8.07
C LEU A 120 2.21 5.18 9.47
N THR A 121 2.50 4.24 10.38
CA THR A 121 2.86 4.56 11.77
C THR A 121 4.37 4.59 12.03
N ARG A 122 5.16 3.78 11.31
CA ARG A 122 6.60 3.56 11.60
C ARG A 122 7.52 3.81 10.42
N GLY A 123 6.96 4.09 9.27
CA GLY A 123 7.70 4.10 8.02
C GLY A 123 8.02 2.70 7.51
N GLY A 124 8.64 2.64 6.35
CA GLY A 124 9.03 1.38 5.72
C GLY A 124 8.68 1.31 4.25
N VAL A 125 9.00 0.18 3.66
CA VAL A 125 8.67 -0.16 2.28
C VAL A 125 7.91 -1.47 2.28
N PHE A 126 6.77 -1.51 1.60
CA PHE A 126 6.06 -2.73 1.24
C PHE A 126 6.30 -3.03 -0.23
N MET A 127 6.64 -4.28 -0.54
CA MET A 127 6.87 -4.71 -1.90
C MET A 127 6.15 -6.01 -2.20
N TYR A 128 5.42 -6.01 -3.30
CA TYR A 128 4.82 -7.22 -3.86
C TYR A 128 5.12 -7.28 -5.36
N PRO A 129 6.41 -7.51 -5.71
CA PRO A 129 6.86 -7.40 -7.07
C PRO A 129 6.30 -8.52 -7.94
N TRP A 130 6.30 -8.27 -9.24
CA TRP A 130 6.16 -9.29 -10.24
C TRP A 130 7.26 -10.35 -10.09
N ASP A 131 6.96 -11.59 -10.44
CA ASP A 131 7.94 -12.66 -10.46
C ASP A 131 7.85 -13.51 -11.75
N GLN A 132 8.95 -14.16 -12.07
CA GLN A 132 9.14 -14.88 -13.34
C GLN A 132 8.26 -16.14 -13.50
N ARG A 133 7.58 -16.60 -12.46
CA ARG A 133 6.71 -17.78 -12.53
C ARG A 133 5.44 -17.55 -13.34
N GLU A 134 4.99 -16.30 -13.38
CA GLU A 134 3.77 -15.91 -14.08
C GLU A 134 4.03 -14.70 -15.00
N PRO A 135 4.83 -14.89 -16.08
CA PRO A 135 5.29 -13.77 -16.93
C PRO A 135 4.16 -12.98 -17.58
N ASN A 136 2.99 -13.59 -17.75
CA ASN A 136 1.83 -12.95 -18.35
C ASN A 136 0.92 -12.23 -17.34
N LYS A 137 1.19 -12.34 -16.03
CA LYS A 137 0.43 -11.63 -15.00
C LYS A 137 1.18 -10.39 -14.55
N PRO A 138 0.61 -9.20 -14.68
CA PRO A 138 1.29 -7.94 -14.39
C PRO A 138 1.53 -7.70 -12.89
N GLY A 139 1.12 -8.60 -12.02
CA GLY A 139 1.32 -8.52 -10.57
C GLY A 139 0.31 -9.35 -9.79
N LYS A 140 0.28 -9.16 -8.47
CA LYS A 140 -0.55 -9.97 -7.55
C LYS A 140 -1.66 -9.17 -6.89
N LEU A 141 -1.47 -7.88 -6.68
CA LEU A 141 -2.48 -7.01 -6.08
C LEU A 141 -3.49 -6.55 -7.12
N ARG A 142 -4.75 -6.47 -6.71
CA ARG A 142 -5.81 -5.98 -7.57
C ARG A 142 -5.75 -4.46 -7.63
N LEU A 143 -5.65 -3.92 -8.86
CA LEU A 143 -5.40 -2.49 -9.06
C LEU A 143 -6.48 -1.63 -8.41
N MET A 144 -7.75 -1.93 -8.64
CA MET A 144 -8.86 -1.05 -8.23
C MET A 144 -9.08 -0.98 -6.73
N TYR A 145 -9.11 -2.11 -6.05
CA TYR A 145 -9.59 -2.18 -4.67
C TYR A 145 -8.55 -2.65 -3.64
N GLU A 146 -7.31 -2.86 -4.09
CA GLU A 146 -6.14 -3.09 -3.22
C GLU A 146 -5.08 -2.02 -3.48
N ALA A 147 -4.45 -2.01 -4.67
CA ALA A 147 -3.33 -1.12 -4.98
C ALA A 147 -3.74 0.36 -4.93
N ASN A 148 -4.79 0.77 -5.63
CA ASN A 148 -5.22 2.17 -5.69
C ASN A 148 -5.58 2.77 -4.31
N PRO A 149 -6.45 2.16 -3.48
CA PRO A 149 -6.79 2.75 -2.18
C PRO A 149 -5.58 2.83 -1.24
N MET A 150 -4.71 1.81 -1.24
CA MET A 150 -3.51 1.83 -0.39
C MET A 150 -2.49 2.85 -0.90
N SER A 151 -2.28 2.94 -2.21
CA SER A 151 -1.40 3.95 -2.82
C SER A 151 -1.86 5.37 -2.47
N TRP A 152 -3.16 5.63 -2.52
CA TRP A 152 -3.65 6.96 -2.17
C TRP A 152 -3.46 7.30 -0.71
N LEU A 153 -3.75 6.38 0.20
CA LEU A 153 -3.45 6.56 1.63
C LEU A 153 -1.96 6.82 1.88
N VAL A 154 -1.09 6.03 1.26
CA VAL A 154 0.37 6.21 1.38
C VAL A 154 0.80 7.58 0.88
N GLU A 155 0.33 8.01 -0.29
CA GLU A 155 0.69 9.32 -0.85
C GLU A 155 0.11 10.49 -0.05
N GLN A 156 -1.12 10.38 0.44
CA GLN A 156 -1.73 11.39 1.32
C GLN A 156 -1.02 11.49 2.68
N ALA A 157 -0.29 10.46 3.08
CA ALA A 157 0.55 10.46 4.27
C ALA A 157 2.02 10.82 3.97
N GLY A 158 2.34 11.37 2.79
CA GLY A 158 3.69 11.83 2.43
C GLY A 158 4.62 10.75 1.88
N GLY A 159 4.13 9.56 1.61
CA GLY A 159 4.87 8.48 0.95
C GLY A 159 4.72 8.49 -0.58
N ALA A 160 5.10 7.38 -1.21
CA ALA A 160 4.96 7.18 -2.66
C ALA A 160 4.60 5.72 -2.96
N ALA A 161 3.83 5.51 -4.03
CA ALA A 161 3.46 4.18 -4.51
C ALA A 161 3.71 4.04 -6.02
N THR A 162 4.45 3.01 -6.41
CA THR A 162 4.91 2.80 -7.79
C THR A 162 5.01 1.31 -8.12
N ASN A 163 4.86 0.98 -9.40
CA ASN A 163 5.18 -0.34 -9.92
C ASN A 163 6.65 -0.48 -10.38
N GLY A 164 7.52 0.47 -9.95
CA GLY A 164 8.92 0.56 -10.38
C GLY A 164 9.15 1.34 -11.69
N ARG A 165 8.09 1.72 -12.41
CA ARG A 165 8.16 2.48 -13.67
C ARG A 165 7.26 3.70 -13.69
N GLN A 166 6.09 3.61 -13.06
CA GLN A 166 5.08 4.67 -13.03
C GLN A 166 4.33 4.64 -11.70
N ARG A 167 3.75 5.77 -11.36
CA ARG A 167 2.89 5.94 -10.18
C ARG A 167 1.64 5.06 -10.32
N ILE A 168 1.30 4.32 -9.28
CA ILE A 168 0.14 3.41 -9.29
C ILE A 168 -1.16 4.14 -9.60
N LEU A 169 -1.38 5.30 -8.99
CA LEU A 169 -2.62 6.07 -9.15
C LEU A 169 -2.87 6.60 -10.58
N ASP A 170 -1.85 6.61 -11.44
CA ASP A 170 -1.98 7.03 -12.84
C ASP A 170 -2.32 5.88 -13.78
N ILE A 171 -2.30 4.63 -13.30
CA ILE A 171 -2.59 3.45 -14.12
C ILE A 171 -4.10 3.35 -14.34
N PRO A 172 -4.59 3.43 -15.59
CA PRO A 172 -5.99 3.17 -15.87
C PRO A 172 -6.27 1.66 -15.78
N PRO A 173 -7.29 1.23 -15.03
CA PRO A 173 -7.72 -0.16 -15.05
C PRO A 173 -8.47 -0.49 -16.36
N ASN A 174 -8.20 -1.66 -16.92
CA ASN A 174 -8.92 -2.16 -18.11
C ASN A 174 -10.04 -3.14 -17.73
N GLN A 175 -9.97 -3.70 -16.53
CA GLN A 175 -10.93 -4.67 -15.99
C GLN A 175 -11.07 -4.50 -14.47
N LEU A 176 -12.23 -4.84 -13.91
CA LEU A 176 -12.51 -4.73 -12.47
C LEU A 176 -11.51 -5.48 -11.58
N HIS A 177 -11.04 -6.64 -12.04
CA HIS A 177 -10.15 -7.51 -11.26
C HIS A 177 -8.70 -7.52 -11.79
N GLU A 178 -8.33 -6.49 -12.53
CA GLU A 178 -6.96 -6.34 -13.03
C GLU A 178 -5.94 -6.30 -11.88
N ARG A 179 -4.79 -6.97 -12.07
CA ARG A 179 -3.73 -7.06 -11.06
C ARG A 179 -2.49 -6.27 -11.49
N ARG A 180 -1.75 -5.77 -10.50
CA ARG A 180 -0.46 -5.06 -10.68
C ARG A 180 0.52 -5.47 -9.59
N SER A 181 1.82 -5.27 -9.86
CA SER A 181 2.90 -5.37 -8.88
C SER A 181 3.13 -4.01 -8.21
N GLU A 182 3.53 -4.04 -6.96
CA GLU A 182 3.98 -2.90 -6.15
C GLU A 182 5.33 -3.20 -5.51
#